data_7063d99204e7f88501dfcd1f7fa9d085
#
_entry.id   7063d99204e7f88501dfcd1f7fa9d085
#
_cell.length_a   1.000
_cell.length_b   1.000
_cell.length_c   1.000
_cell.angle_alpha   90.00
_cell.angle_beta   90.00
_cell.angle_gamma   90.00
#
_symmetry.space_group_name_H-M   'P 1'
#
loop_
_entity.id
_entity.type
_entity.pdbx_description
1 polymer ?
#
loop_
_entity_poly.entity_id
_entity_poly.type
_entity_poly.pdbx_seq_one_letter_code
_entity_poly.pdbx_strand_id
1 'polypeptide(L)'
;MPKFELHCLYWENANPEMVQLHRACLAHLGIDVIYTNQTIHHDRWLNQLVQRRIDGLDAIGFIDIDCLPYSADAVEAALSYALTAGSFIGLAQAANHIKPQLSIYAAPAFLVISRSAFQALGKPSLRTRHRADVAQDLSLVADARGFPYRILYPIGFNHSPEGGPWRLGNYGWFGIGTEYQGGFFHLFQSRLTKSQDLFRRKATEIMAGATQPTSAPISSTDLALMEGQSTVTGRAYRRAIRDFLHRV
;
A
#
# COMPACT_ATOMS: atom_id res chain seq x y z
N MET A 1 -13.66 23.15 2.84
CA MET A 1 -12.69 22.06 2.74
C MET A 1 -13.42 20.75 2.57
N PRO A 2 -12.91 19.78 1.80
CA PRO A 2 -13.53 18.47 1.68
C PRO A 2 -13.56 17.76 3.04
N LYS A 3 -14.61 16.98 3.27
CA LYS A 3 -14.70 16.12 4.46
C LYS A 3 -13.90 14.85 4.22
N PHE A 4 -12.72 14.77 4.82
CA PHE A 4 -11.79 13.67 4.69
C PHE A 4 -11.40 13.12 6.06
N GLU A 5 -11.30 11.82 6.18
CA GLU A 5 -10.77 11.13 7.34
C GLU A 5 -9.66 10.17 6.90
N LEU A 6 -8.51 10.22 7.56
CA LEU A 6 -7.42 9.24 7.40
C LEU A 6 -7.39 8.33 8.62
N HIS A 7 -7.45 7.03 8.42
CA HIS A 7 -7.57 6.03 9.48
C HIS A 7 -6.38 5.08 9.51
N CYS A 8 -5.94 4.73 10.72
CA CYS A 8 -4.92 3.73 10.98
C CYS A 8 -5.42 2.69 11.99
N LEU A 9 -5.40 1.42 11.60
CA LEU A 9 -5.62 0.30 12.53
C LEU A 9 -4.29 -0.24 13.02
N TYR A 10 -4.17 -0.49 14.31
CA TYR A 10 -3.12 -1.31 14.87
C TYR A 10 -3.68 -2.24 15.95
N TRP A 11 -3.03 -3.40 16.11
CA TRP A 11 -3.45 -4.39 17.09
C TRP A 11 -2.76 -4.15 18.43
N GLU A 12 -3.35 -4.66 19.51
CA GLU A 12 -2.80 -4.55 20.87
C GLU A 12 -1.37 -5.10 21.01
N ASN A 13 -1.00 -6.07 20.17
CA ASN A 13 0.34 -6.64 20.11
C ASN A 13 1.29 -5.94 19.12
N ALA A 14 0.90 -4.80 18.56
CA ALA A 14 1.82 -3.97 17.79
C ALA A 14 2.95 -3.45 18.68
N ASN A 15 4.15 -3.32 18.13
CA ASN A 15 5.26 -2.75 18.88
C ASN A 15 4.92 -1.33 19.34
N PRO A 16 4.89 -1.04 20.67
CA PRO A 16 4.49 0.27 21.18
C PRO A 16 5.37 1.41 20.66
N GLU A 17 6.66 1.15 20.46
CA GLU A 17 7.60 2.14 19.93
C GLU A 17 7.24 2.51 18.47
N MET A 18 6.91 1.53 17.64
CA MET A 18 6.47 1.82 16.26
C MET A 18 5.20 2.67 16.24
N VAL A 19 4.24 2.35 17.12
CA VAL A 19 3.01 3.13 17.25
C VAL A 19 3.31 4.56 17.65
N GLN A 20 4.20 4.76 18.64
CA GLN A 20 4.61 6.10 19.10
C GLN A 20 5.34 6.87 17.99
N LEU A 21 6.29 6.24 17.31
CA LEU A 21 7.03 6.85 16.20
C LEU A 21 6.13 7.24 15.04
N HIS A 22 5.21 6.37 14.65
CA HIS A 22 4.24 6.66 13.61
C HIS A 22 3.39 7.89 13.98
N ARG A 23 2.82 7.91 15.20
CA ARG A 23 2.03 9.04 15.70
C ARG A 23 2.85 10.33 15.74
N ALA A 24 4.08 10.27 16.25
CA ALA A 24 4.96 11.43 16.35
C ALA A 24 5.31 11.98 14.97
N CYS A 25 5.62 11.09 14.00
CA CYS A 25 5.96 11.47 12.64
C CYS A 25 4.76 12.13 11.93
N LEU A 26 3.56 11.53 11.99
CA LEU A 26 2.37 12.11 11.35
C LEU A 26 1.97 13.43 12.00
N ALA A 27 2.04 13.54 13.34
CA ALA A 27 1.78 14.80 14.05
C ALA A 27 2.81 15.88 13.69
N HIS A 28 4.11 15.52 13.57
CA HIS A 28 5.17 16.44 13.12
C HIS A 28 4.89 17.01 11.73
N LEU A 29 4.35 16.17 10.84
CA LEU A 29 3.95 16.57 9.48
C LEU A 29 2.61 17.33 9.44
N GLY A 30 1.91 17.49 10.56
CA GLY A 30 0.59 18.12 10.61
C GLY A 30 -0.52 17.28 9.97
N ILE A 31 -0.36 15.96 9.90
CA ILE A 31 -1.33 15.04 9.33
C ILE A 31 -2.22 14.47 10.43
N ASP A 32 -3.52 14.75 10.36
CA ASP A 32 -4.50 14.20 11.28
C ASP A 32 -4.85 12.75 10.93
N VAL A 33 -4.70 11.84 11.89
CA VAL A 33 -5.00 10.41 11.73
C VAL A 33 -5.90 9.93 12.87
N ILE A 34 -6.95 9.21 12.52
CA ILE A 34 -7.85 8.55 13.47
C ILE A 34 -7.32 7.13 13.73
N TYR A 35 -6.72 6.95 14.90
CA TYR A 35 -6.15 5.66 15.31
C TYR A 35 -7.18 4.76 15.98
N THR A 36 -7.22 3.51 15.52
CA THR A 36 -8.05 2.46 16.13
C THR A 36 -7.15 1.35 16.67
N ASN A 37 -7.24 1.06 17.96
CA ASN A 37 -6.57 -0.06 18.61
C ASN A 37 -7.59 -1.16 18.86
N GLN A 38 -7.60 -2.19 18.02
CA GLN A 38 -8.55 -3.31 18.14
C GLN A 38 -7.98 -4.59 17.55
N THR A 39 -8.24 -5.72 18.22
CA THR A 39 -7.95 -7.05 17.71
C THR A 39 -9.03 -7.52 16.74
N ILE A 40 -9.08 -6.91 15.57
CA ILE A 40 -9.97 -7.29 14.47
C ILE A 40 -9.15 -7.58 13.22
N HIS A 41 -9.60 -8.48 12.37
CA HIS A 41 -8.97 -8.69 11.07
C HIS A 41 -9.00 -7.40 10.24
N HIS A 42 -7.86 -7.03 9.67
CA HIS A 42 -7.65 -5.77 8.94
C HIS A 42 -8.68 -5.59 7.81
N ASP A 43 -8.91 -6.63 7.02
CA ASP A 43 -9.88 -6.64 5.93
C ASP A 43 -11.33 -6.38 6.40
N ARG A 44 -11.71 -6.94 7.55
CA ARG A 44 -13.04 -6.74 8.14
C ARG A 44 -13.20 -5.30 8.64
N TRP A 45 -12.18 -4.78 9.30
CA TRP A 45 -12.20 -3.43 9.81
C TRP A 45 -12.30 -2.40 8.69
N LEU A 46 -11.45 -2.50 7.65
CA LEU A 46 -11.50 -1.64 6.47
C LEU A 46 -12.88 -1.65 5.81
N ASN A 47 -13.41 -2.84 5.57
CA ASN A 47 -14.71 -2.99 4.93
C ASN A 47 -15.85 -2.39 5.77
N GLN A 48 -15.87 -2.64 7.08
CA GLN A 48 -16.89 -2.06 7.96
C GLN A 48 -16.78 -0.54 8.04
N LEU A 49 -15.56 -0.01 8.10
CA LEU A 49 -15.33 1.42 8.25
C LEU A 49 -15.77 2.16 6.98
N VAL A 50 -15.34 1.73 5.79
CA VAL A 50 -15.74 2.38 4.54
C VAL A 50 -17.26 2.34 4.33
N GLN A 51 -17.90 1.20 4.61
CA GLN A 51 -19.37 1.07 4.48
C GLN A 51 -20.14 2.00 5.42
N ARG A 52 -19.61 2.27 6.62
CA ARG A 52 -20.28 3.11 7.62
C ARG A 52 -20.02 4.59 7.44
N ARG A 53 -18.84 4.98 6.93
CA ARG A 53 -18.37 6.36 6.98
C ARG A 53 -18.43 7.09 5.65
N ILE A 54 -18.22 6.39 4.53
CA ILE A 54 -17.99 7.00 3.23
C ILE A 54 -19.14 7.90 2.75
N ASP A 55 -20.38 7.55 3.07
CA ASP A 55 -21.54 8.34 2.64
C ASP A 55 -21.58 9.73 3.31
N GLY A 56 -20.97 9.91 4.47
CA GLY A 56 -20.84 11.19 5.20
C GLY A 56 -19.56 11.99 4.88
N LEU A 57 -18.68 11.45 4.06
CA LEU A 57 -17.37 12.01 3.70
C LEU A 57 -17.30 12.29 2.19
N ASP A 58 -16.35 13.11 1.76
CA ASP A 58 -16.01 13.25 0.34
C ASP A 58 -14.97 12.22 -0.08
N ALA A 59 -14.07 11.84 0.85
CA ALA A 59 -13.13 10.75 0.70
C ALA A 59 -12.79 10.12 2.05
N ILE A 60 -12.33 8.87 2.04
CA ILE A 60 -11.76 8.16 3.18
C ILE A 60 -10.37 7.66 2.83
N GLY A 61 -9.43 7.76 3.77
CA GLY A 61 -8.07 7.29 3.64
C GLY A 61 -7.74 6.22 4.67
N PHE A 62 -6.82 5.36 4.30
CA PHE A 62 -6.21 4.33 5.16
C PHE A 62 -4.70 4.44 5.10
N ILE A 63 -4.05 4.28 6.24
CA ILE A 63 -2.60 4.21 6.35
C ILE A 63 -2.24 3.12 7.37
N ASP A 64 -1.36 2.19 7.00
CA ASP A 64 -0.89 1.16 7.91
C ASP A 64 0.09 1.75 8.93
N ILE A 65 0.18 1.12 10.12
CA ILE A 65 1.03 1.57 11.23
C ILE A 65 2.53 1.54 10.89
N ASP A 66 2.89 0.87 9.83
CA ASP A 66 4.23 0.73 9.30
C ASP A 66 4.43 1.45 7.94
N CYS A 67 3.53 2.38 7.62
CA CYS A 67 3.61 3.25 6.45
C CYS A 67 3.82 4.71 6.89
N LEU A 68 4.76 5.42 6.27
CA LEU A 68 5.07 6.82 6.55
C LEU A 68 5.04 7.64 5.24
N PRO A 69 4.33 8.78 5.20
CA PRO A 69 4.54 9.79 4.16
C PRO A 69 5.79 10.61 4.47
N TYR A 70 6.49 11.12 3.45
CA TYR A 70 7.63 12.01 3.62
C TYR A 70 7.21 13.47 3.89
N SER A 71 5.98 13.82 3.55
CA SER A 71 5.42 15.17 3.78
C SER A 71 3.90 15.14 3.84
N ALA A 72 3.28 16.20 4.37
CA ALA A 72 1.85 16.41 4.26
C ALA A 72 1.38 16.49 2.81
N ASP A 73 2.17 17.12 1.94
CA ASP A 73 1.87 17.26 0.51
C ASP A 73 1.67 15.92 -0.19
N ALA A 74 2.34 14.85 0.26
CA ALA A 74 2.14 13.50 -0.29
C ALA A 74 0.72 13.00 -0.07
N VAL A 75 0.17 13.22 1.13
CA VAL A 75 -1.22 12.86 1.47
C VAL A 75 -2.21 13.77 0.77
N GLU A 76 -1.94 15.08 0.76
CA GLU A 76 -2.78 16.07 0.11
C GLU A 76 -2.86 15.86 -1.41
N ALA A 77 -1.75 15.53 -2.06
CA ALA A 77 -1.72 15.22 -3.49
C ALA A 77 -2.55 13.97 -3.82
N ALA A 78 -2.47 12.94 -2.97
CA ALA A 78 -3.27 11.73 -3.13
C ALA A 78 -4.77 12.02 -2.93
N LEU A 79 -5.13 12.79 -1.90
CA LEU A 79 -6.51 13.24 -1.65
C LEU A 79 -7.04 14.09 -2.81
N SER A 80 -6.26 15.06 -3.26
CA SER A 80 -6.61 15.92 -4.40
C SER A 80 -6.87 15.12 -5.67
N TYR A 81 -6.00 14.14 -5.98
CA TYR A 81 -6.23 13.23 -7.11
C TYR A 81 -7.54 12.46 -6.95
N ALA A 82 -7.76 11.82 -5.80
CA ALA A 82 -8.96 11.02 -5.56
C ALA A 82 -10.25 11.85 -5.73
N LEU A 83 -10.26 13.07 -5.22
CA LEU A 83 -11.42 13.98 -5.30
C LEU A 83 -11.62 14.53 -6.71
N THR A 84 -10.56 15.06 -7.35
CA THR A 84 -10.65 15.71 -8.67
C THR A 84 -10.99 14.72 -9.77
N ALA A 85 -10.37 13.53 -9.73
CA ALA A 85 -10.65 12.47 -10.69
C ALA A 85 -11.92 11.66 -10.33
N GLY A 86 -12.53 11.89 -9.16
CA GLY A 86 -13.62 11.07 -8.65
C GLY A 86 -13.21 9.59 -8.52
N SER A 87 -11.97 9.31 -8.08
CA SER A 87 -11.30 8.03 -8.20
C SER A 87 -10.72 7.53 -6.86
N PHE A 88 -9.78 6.59 -6.92
CA PHE A 88 -8.98 6.15 -5.78
C PHE A 88 -7.50 6.01 -6.16
N ILE A 89 -6.64 6.04 -5.15
CA ILE A 89 -5.19 5.95 -5.28
C ILE A 89 -4.61 5.18 -4.10
N GLY A 90 -3.63 4.31 -4.34
CA GLY A 90 -2.96 3.56 -3.27
C GLY A 90 -1.60 3.03 -3.67
N LEU A 91 -0.86 2.45 -2.71
CA LEU A 91 0.44 1.86 -2.96
C LEU A 91 0.31 0.56 -3.76
N ALA A 92 1.23 0.34 -4.68
CA ALA A 92 1.28 -0.88 -5.47
C ALA A 92 1.60 -2.10 -4.60
N GLN A 93 0.76 -3.13 -4.68
CA GLN A 93 1.03 -4.42 -4.07
C GLN A 93 0.54 -5.55 -4.99
N ALA A 94 1.15 -6.73 -4.85
CA ALA A 94 0.66 -7.97 -5.41
C ALA A 94 0.34 -8.94 -4.27
N ALA A 95 -0.75 -9.68 -4.38
CA ALA A 95 -1.15 -10.65 -3.36
C ALA A 95 -0.15 -11.81 -3.29
N ASN A 96 0.66 -11.85 -2.23
CA ASN A 96 1.74 -12.83 -2.09
C ASN A 96 1.24 -14.27 -1.87
N HIS A 97 0.04 -14.42 -1.30
CA HIS A 97 -0.57 -15.71 -0.97
C HIS A 97 -1.46 -16.26 -2.09
N ILE A 98 -1.76 -15.46 -3.11
CA ILE A 98 -2.56 -15.88 -4.27
C ILE A 98 -1.62 -16.26 -5.41
N LYS A 99 -1.71 -17.50 -5.85
CA LYS A 99 -0.92 -18.02 -6.96
C LYS A 99 -1.82 -18.45 -8.14
N PRO A 100 -1.50 -18.06 -9.37
CA PRO A 100 -0.47 -17.11 -9.77
C PRO A 100 -0.88 -15.66 -9.38
N GLN A 101 0.11 -14.82 -9.12
CA GLN A 101 -0.13 -13.38 -8.91
C GLN A 101 -0.58 -12.75 -10.23
N LEU A 102 -1.87 -12.47 -10.36
CA LEU A 102 -2.45 -12.04 -11.63
C LEU A 102 -2.57 -10.52 -11.77
N SER A 103 -2.58 -9.79 -10.67
CA SER A 103 -2.79 -8.34 -10.73
C SER A 103 -2.00 -7.60 -9.66
N ILE A 104 -1.56 -6.40 -10.03
CA ILE A 104 -1.09 -5.39 -9.09
C ILE A 104 -2.29 -4.51 -8.77
N TYR A 105 -2.44 -4.12 -7.52
CA TYR A 105 -3.59 -3.37 -7.05
C TYR A 105 -3.19 -2.22 -6.12
N ALA A 106 -4.07 -1.25 -5.94
CA ALA A 106 -3.93 -0.19 -4.97
C ALA A 106 -4.22 -0.74 -3.57
N ALA A 107 -3.15 -0.99 -2.80
CA ALA A 107 -3.20 -1.66 -1.51
C ALA A 107 -3.42 -0.68 -0.34
N PRO A 108 -3.99 -1.17 0.78
CA PRO A 108 -4.37 -0.33 1.91
C PRO A 108 -3.21 0.10 2.80
N ALA A 109 -1.97 -0.30 2.52
CA ALA A 109 -0.81 0.25 3.24
C ALA A 109 -0.81 1.79 3.21
N PHE A 110 -1.22 2.38 2.08
CA PHE A 110 -1.79 3.72 1.99
C PHE A 110 -2.81 3.71 0.84
N LEU A 111 -4.04 4.10 1.13
CA LEU A 111 -5.14 4.08 0.17
C LEU A 111 -6.09 5.24 0.45
N VAL A 112 -6.41 6.02 -0.57
CA VAL A 112 -7.47 7.05 -0.51
C VAL A 112 -8.54 6.73 -1.52
N ILE A 113 -9.80 6.71 -1.08
CA ILE A 113 -10.98 6.38 -1.90
C ILE A 113 -11.95 7.56 -1.84
N SER A 114 -12.32 8.15 -2.99
CA SER A 114 -13.41 9.12 -3.02
C SER A 114 -14.77 8.44 -2.89
N ARG A 115 -15.73 9.11 -2.29
CA ARG A 115 -17.12 8.63 -2.21
C ARG A 115 -17.69 8.31 -3.60
N SER A 116 -17.45 9.20 -4.57
CA SER A 116 -17.91 9.01 -5.93
C SER A 116 -17.36 7.73 -6.59
N ALA A 117 -16.08 7.44 -6.42
CA ALA A 117 -15.47 6.19 -6.91
C ALA A 117 -16.10 4.96 -6.27
N PHE A 118 -16.21 4.97 -4.94
CA PHE A 118 -16.77 3.84 -4.21
C PHE A 118 -18.22 3.53 -4.63
N GLN A 119 -19.03 4.57 -4.82
CA GLN A 119 -20.41 4.45 -5.31
C GLN A 119 -20.46 3.99 -6.78
N ALA A 120 -19.67 4.61 -7.67
CA ALA A 120 -19.64 4.26 -9.09
C ALA A 120 -19.19 2.80 -9.33
N LEU A 121 -18.29 2.29 -8.48
CA LEU A 121 -17.86 0.90 -8.50
C LEU A 121 -18.86 -0.08 -7.85
N GLY A 122 -19.99 0.41 -7.32
CA GLY A 122 -21.03 -0.42 -6.71
C GLY A 122 -20.67 -0.88 -5.31
N LYS A 123 -19.89 -0.09 -4.57
CA LYS A 123 -19.49 -0.34 -3.18
C LYS A 123 -18.78 -1.71 -3.03
N PRO A 124 -17.65 -1.96 -3.74
CA PRO A 124 -16.98 -3.25 -3.71
C PRO A 124 -16.52 -3.61 -2.30
N SER A 125 -16.43 -4.89 -2.02
CA SER A 125 -15.93 -5.36 -0.73
C SER A 125 -14.44 -5.12 -0.61
N LEU A 126 -13.98 -4.64 0.56
CA LEU A 126 -12.55 -4.56 0.88
C LEU A 126 -12.05 -5.81 1.63
N ARG A 127 -12.86 -6.86 1.76
CA ARG A 127 -12.51 -8.09 2.47
C ARG A 127 -11.65 -9.00 1.61
N THR A 128 -10.73 -9.70 2.26
CA THR A 128 -10.00 -10.81 1.66
C THR A 128 -10.97 -11.91 1.23
N ARG A 129 -10.75 -12.44 0.03
CA ARG A 129 -11.49 -13.58 -0.52
C ARG A 129 -10.50 -14.62 -1.07
N HIS A 130 -11.02 -15.77 -1.51
CA HIS A 130 -10.17 -16.86 -2.04
C HIS A 130 -9.20 -16.41 -3.16
N ARG A 131 -9.58 -15.41 -3.97
CA ARG A 131 -8.77 -14.90 -5.10
C ARG A 131 -8.53 -13.39 -5.04
N ALA A 132 -8.73 -12.77 -3.91
CA ALA A 132 -8.48 -11.35 -3.73
C ALA A 132 -7.94 -11.08 -2.33
N ASP A 133 -6.91 -10.27 -2.25
CA ASP A 133 -6.34 -9.76 -1.02
C ASP A 133 -7.15 -8.59 -0.46
N VAL A 134 -6.75 -8.09 0.70
CA VAL A 134 -7.36 -6.93 1.35
C VAL A 134 -7.43 -5.76 0.38
N ALA A 135 -8.64 -5.20 0.18
CA ALA A 135 -8.97 -4.11 -0.75
C ALA A 135 -8.70 -4.39 -2.24
N GLN A 136 -8.19 -5.56 -2.63
CA GLN A 136 -7.88 -5.87 -4.03
C GLN A 136 -9.12 -5.85 -4.93
N ASP A 137 -10.28 -6.22 -4.43
CA ASP A 137 -11.55 -6.17 -5.20
C ASP A 137 -11.88 -4.78 -5.73
N LEU A 138 -11.46 -3.71 -5.05
CA LEU A 138 -11.62 -2.35 -5.53
C LEU A 138 -10.94 -2.16 -6.90
N SER A 139 -9.68 -2.60 -7.02
CA SER A 139 -8.92 -2.56 -8.27
C SER A 139 -9.46 -3.54 -9.32
N LEU A 140 -9.83 -4.76 -8.92
CA LEU A 140 -10.39 -5.75 -9.85
C LEU A 140 -11.71 -5.30 -10.48
N VAL A 141 -12.60 -4.68 -9.68
CA VAL A 141 -13.86 -4.12 -10.19
C VAL A 141 -13.61 -2.90 -11.07
N ALA A 142 -12.63 -2.05 -10.73
CA ALA A 142 -12.23 -0.92 -11.54
C ALA A 142 -11.71 -1.37 -12.90
N ASP A 143 -10.79 -2.33 -12.93
CA ASP A 143 -10.23 -2.90 -14.17
C ASP A 143 -11.33 -3.51 -15.06
N ALA A 144 -12.23 -4.30 -14.47
CA ALA A 144 -13.33 -4.92 -15.20
C ALA A 144 -14.31 -3.91 -15.81
N ARG A 145 -14.40 -2.70 -15.26
CA ARG A 145 -15.28 -1.62 -15.74
C ARG A 145 -14.55 -0.55 -16.56
N GLY A 146 -13.23 -0.67 -16.75
CA GLY A 146 -12.42 0.39 -17.35
C GLY A 146 -12.45 1.70 -16.53
N PHE A 147 -12.66 1.60 -15.22
CA PHE A 147 -12.71 2.75 -14.33
C PHE A 147 -11.29 3.21 -13.98
N PRO A 148 -10.92 4.48 -14.19
CA PRO A 148 -9.57 4.96 -13.96
C PRO A 148 -9.27 5.06 -12.47
N TYR A 149 -8.06 4.63 -12.08
CA TYR A 149 -7.50 4.79 -10.74
C TYR A 149 -5.98 4.90 -10.82
N ARG A 150 -5.34 5.25 -9.72
CA ARG A 150 -3.90 5.44 -9.70
C ARG A 150 -3.23 4.49 -8.71
N ILE A 151 -2.13 3.91 -9.15
CA ILE A 151 -1.23 3.09 -8.33
C ILE A 151 0.10 3.82 -8.18
N LEU A 152 0.60 3.92 -6.96
CA LEU A 152 1.92 4.46 -6.65
C LEU A 152 2.90 3.28 -6.61
N TYR A 153 3.80 3.22 -7.58
CA TYR A 153 4.73 2.10 -7.74
C TYR A 153 5.98 2.26 -6.87
N PRO A 154 6.63 1.14 -6.49
CA PRO A 154 7.94 1.17 -5.86
C PRO A 154 8.97 1.88 -6.72
N ILE A 155 9.83 2.69 -6.08
CA ILE A 155 10.99 3.35 -6.69
C ILE A 155 12.30 2.82 -6.13
N GLY A 156 12.26 2.09 -5.01
CA GLY A 156 13.40 1.47 -4.37
C GLY A 156 13.00 0.73 -3.10
N PHE A 157 13.96 0.05 -2.49
CA PHE A 157 13.79 -0.61 -1.20
C PHE A 157 15.13 -0.63 -0.43
N ASN A 158 15.06 -0.74 0.90
CA ASN A 158 16.24 -0.62 1.75
C ASN A 158 16.93 -1.97 2.03
N HIS A 159 16.16 -3.04 2.16
CA HIS A 159 16.68 -4.38 2.43
C HIS A 159 15.92 -5.43 1.66
N SER A 160 16.63 -6.47 1.21
CA SER A 160 16.00 -7.66 0.65
C SER A 160 15.46 -8.56 1.75
N PRO A 161 14.28 -9.16 1.56
CA PRO A 161 13.83 -10.27 2.38
C PRO A 161 14.71 -11.51 2.16
N GLU A 162 14.57 -12.50 3.04
CA GLU A 162 15.16 -13.80 2.84
C GLU A 162 14.69 -14.41 1.51
N GLY A 163 15.62 -14.88 0.68
CA GLY A 163 15.33 -15.39 -0.67
C GLY A 163 15.30 -14.32 -1.77
N GLY A 164 15.68 -13.09 -1.46
CA GLY A 164 15.82 -11.99 -2.40
C GLY A 164 14.59 -11.08 -2.49
N PRO A 165 14.68 -10.00 -3.27
CA PRO A 165 13.63 -9.02 -3.42
C PRO A 165 12.39 -9.61 -4.09
N TRP A 166 11.23 -9.07 -3.76
CA TRP A 166 9.96 -9.47 -4.33
C TRP A 166 9.70 -8.75 -5.65
N ARG A 167 9.20 -9.49 -6.64
CA ARG A 167 8.87 -8.92 -7.92
C ARG A 167 7.42 -8.41 -7.96
N LEU A 168 7.25 -7.21 -8.50
CA LEU A 168 5.96 -6.60 -8.75
C LEU A 168 5.62 -6.63 -10.25
N GLY A 169 5.33 -7.80 -10.78
CA GLY A 169 5.04 -7.99 -12.21
C GLY A 169 6.17 -7.44 -13.10
N ASN A 170 5.83 -6.55 -14.04
CA ASN A 170 6.78 -5.85 -14.92
C ASN A 170 7.16 -4.44 -14.40
N TYR A 171 6.67 -4.04 -13.24
CA TYR A 171 6.80 -2.68 -12.72
C TYR A 171 7.94 -2.50 -11.73
N GLY A 172 8.75 -3.52 -11.51
CA GLY A 172 9.91 -3.43 -10.66
C GLY A 172 9.91 -4.40 -9.49
N TRP A 173 10.63 -4.00 -8.46
CA TRP A 173 10.95 -4.80 -7.30
C TRP A 173 10.60 -4.05 -6.03
N PHE A 174 10.26 -4.79 -5.00
CA PHE A 174 10.07 -4.26 -3.66
C PHE A 174 10.67 -5.19 -2.62
N GLY A 175 10.90 -4.70 -1.44
CA GLY A 175 11.53 -5.44 -0.34
C GLY A 175 11.14 -4.87 1.01
N ILE A 176 11.97 -5.15 2.01
CA ILE A 176 11.78 -4.58 3.34
C ILE A 176 12.15 -3.11 3.30
N GLY A 177 11.21 -2.23 3.74
CA GLY A 177 11.37 -0.78 3.66
C GLY A 177 11.34 -0.28 2.23
N THR A 178 10.22 -0.50 1.56
CA THR A 178 9.98 -0.05 0.18
C THR A 178 9.62 1.43 0.14
N GLU A 179 10.26 2.14 -0.77
CA GLU A 179 9.98 3.53 -1.12
C GLU A 179 9.07 3.59 -2.34
N TYR A 180 8.06 4.44 -2.30
CA TYR A 180 7.06 4.55 -3.35
C TYR A 180 7.03 5.92 -4.00
N GLN A 181 6.55 5.96 -5.23
CA GLN A 181 6.15 7.20 -5.90
C GLN A 181 5.21 8.01 -4.98
N GLY A 182 5.23 9.33 -5.14
CA GLY A 182 4.38 10.21 -4.33
C GLY A 182 4.89 10.42 -2.90
N GLY A 183 6.07 9.90 -2.55
CA GLY A 183 6.72 10.20 -1.27
C GLY A 183 6.16 9.37 -0.11
N PHE A 184 6.07 8.06 -0.27
CA PHE A 184 5.69 7.12 0.79
C PHE A 184 6.76 6.06 1.04
N PHE A 185 6.90 5.69 2.30
CA PHE A 185 7.69 4.55 2.76
C PHE A 185 6.76 3.52 3.40
N HIS A 186 6.93 2.23 3.08
CA HIS A 186 6.20 1.15 3.74
C HIS A 186 7.16 0.04 4.18
N LEU A 187 7.04 -0.38 5.44
CA LEU A 187 7.87 -1.41 6.04
C LEU A 187 7.17 -2.76 6.00
N PHE A 188 7.58 -3.62 5.09
CA PHE A 188 7.17 -5.03 5.14
C PHE A 188 7.88 -5.76 6.28
N GLN A 189 7.27 -6.82 6.80
CA GLN A 189 7.82 -7.63 7.91
C GLN A 189 8.12 -6.80 9.17
N SER A 190 7.26 -5.85 9.50
CA SER A 190 7.42 -4.90 10.61
C SER A 190 7.59 -5.55 12.00
N ARG A 191 7.30 -6.85 12.14
CA ARG A 191 7.47 -7.62 13.39
C ARG A 191 8.92 -8.03 13.65
N LEU A 192 9.81 -7.96 12.66
CA LEU A 192 11.22 -8.33 12.81
C LEU A 192 12.00 -7.15 13.40
N THR A 193 12.89 -7.40 14.36
CA THR A 193 13.69 -6.36 15.04
C THR A 193 14.48 -5.49 14.05
N LYS A 194 15.14 -6.11 13.06
CA LYS A 194 15.88 -5.36 12.01
C LYS A 194 15.00 -4.41 11.22
N SER A 195 13.74 -4.80 10.97
CA SER A 195 12.77 -3.95 10.29
C SER A 195 12.36 -2.76 11.16
N GLN A 196 12.22 -2.97 12.47
CA GLN A 196 11.89 -1.91 13.43
C GLN A 196 12.99 -0.85 13.50
N ASP A 197 14.26 -1.23 13.47
CA ASP A 197 15.40 -0.29 13.41
C ASP A 197 15.37 0.56 12.12
N LEU A 198 14.99 -0.04 11.00
CA LEU A 198 14.80 0.70 9.76
C LEU A 198 13.66 1.71 9.89
N PHE A 199 12.52 1.31 10.46
CA PHE A 199 11.38 2.19 10.67
C PHE A 199 11.74 3.39 11.55
N ARG A 200 12.46 3.13 12.68
CA ARG A 200 12.96 4.18 13.57
C ARG A 200 13.83 5.20 12.83
N ARG A 201 14.78 4.72 12.02
CA ARG A 201 15.63 5.60 11.21
C ARG A 201 14.81 6.45 10.24
N LYS A 202 13.87 5.84 9.50
CA LYS A 202 13.03 6.56 8.55
C LYS A 202 12.14 7.60 9.22
N ALA A 203 11.50 7.28 10.31
CA ALA A 203 10.71 8.24 11.07
C ALA A 203 11.59 9.42 11.56
N THR A 204 12.81 9.14 12.05
CA THR A 204 13.76 10.17 12.47
C THR A 204 14.22 11.04 11.30
N GLU A 205 14.55 10.45 10.15
CA GLU A 205 14.93 11.17 8.92
C GLU A 205 13.81 12.13 8.47
N ILE A 206 12.56 11.66 8.45
CA ILE A 206 11.40 12.48 8.08
C ILE A 206 11.21 13.63 9.07
N MET A 207 11.23 13.36 10.37
CA MET A 207 11.11 14.41 11.39
C MET A 207 12.30 15.39 11.39
N ALA A 208 13.45 14.99 10.87
CA ALA A 208 14.59 15.88 10.63
C ALA A 208 14.51 16.68 9.31
N GLY A 209 13.40 16.55 8.57
CA GLY A 209 13.15 17.32 7.36
C GLY A 209 13.50 16.61 6.05
N ALA A 210 13.70 15.28 6.06
CA ALA A 210 13.83 14.54 4.81
C ALA A 210 12.49 14.55 4.06
N THR A 211 12.49 15.06 2.83
CA THR A 211 11.29 15.20 1.98
C THR A 211 11.26 14.24 0.81
N GLN A 212 12.31 13.45 0.63
CA GLN A 212 12.45 12.51 -0.47
C GLN A 212 13.00 11.16 0.01
N PRO A 213 12.62 10.08 -0.67
CA PRO A 213 13.14 8.76 -0.41
C PRO A 213 14.68 8.69 -0.56
N THR A 214 15.33 8.11 0.42
CA THR A 214 16.74 7.74 0.36
C THR A 214 16.83 6.22 0.30
N SER A 215 16.75 5.64 -0.89
CA SER A 215 16.95 4.20 -1.07
C SER A 215 18.44 3.85 -1.04
N ALA A 216 18.78 2.74 -0.37
CA ALA A 216 20.12 2.19 -0.50
C ALA A 216 20.36 1.66 -1.93
N PRO A 217 21.58 1.72 -2.46
CA PRO A 217 21.92 1.06 -3.71
C PRO A 217 21.58 -0.44 -3.65
N ILE A 218 20.99 -0.97 -4.72
CA ILE A 218 20.69 -2.39 -4.84
C ILE A 218 22.02 -3.16 -4.80
N SER A 219 22.11 -4.17 -3.94
CA SER A 219 23.35 -4.98 -3.82
C SER A 219 23.57 -5.81 -5.09
N SER A 220 24.84 -6.16 -5.39
CA SER A 220 25.16 -7.05 -6.51
C SER A 220 24.48 -8.42 -6.39
N THR A 221 24.30 -8.93 -5.19
CA THR A 221 23.58 -10.18 -4.91
C THR A 221 22.11 -10.04 -5.26
N ASP A 222 21.47 -8.93 -4.90
CA ASP A 222 20.07 -8.67 -5.24
C ASP A 222 19.88 -8.51 -6.74
N LEU A 223 20.78 -7.80 -7.43
CA LEU A 223 20.78 -7.68 -8.88
C LEU A 223 20.81 -9.05 -9.57
N ALA A 224 21.71 -9.94 -9.13
CA ALA A 224 21.81 -11.30 -9.69
C ALA A 224 20.52 -12.12 -9.45
N LEU A 225 19.90 -12.01 -8.27
CA LEU A 225 18.62 -12.64 -7.97
C LEU A 225 17.48 -12.07 -8.82
N MET A 226 17.46 -10.77 -9.04
CA MET A 226 16.49 -10.09 -9.90
C MET A 226 16.60 -10.56 -11.36
N GLU A 227 17.80 -10.66 -11.88
CA GLU A 227 18.07 -11.17 -13.24
C GLU A 227 17.65 -12.64 -13.38
N GLY A 228 18.00 -13.49 -12.41
CA GLY A 228 17.58 -14.89 -12.38
C GLY A 228 16.07 -15.07 -12.34
N GLN A 229 15.36 -14.28 -11.55
CA GLN A 229 13.89 -14.31 -11.49
C GLN A 229 13.22 -13.73 -12.74
N SER A 230 13.84 -12.76 -13.41
CA SER A 230 13.32 -12.16 -14.64
C SER A 230 13.08 -13.21 -15.75
N THR A 231 13.98 -14.17 -15.88
CA THR A 231 13.87 -15.23 -16.92
C THR A 231 12.79 -16.26 -16.62
N VAL A 232 12.54 -16.55 -15.35
CA VAL A 232 11.54 -17.56 -14.92
C VAL A 232 10.12 -16.99 -14.92
N THR A 233 9.94 -15.77 -14.44
CA THR A 233 8.60 -15.19 -14.22
C THR A 233 7.95 -14.75 -15.55
N GLY A 234 8.73 -14.31 -16.54
CA GLY A 234 8.20 -13.95 -17.85
C GLY A 234 7.54 -15.13 -18.57
N ARG A 235 7.99 -16.37 -18.33
CA ARG A 235 7.37 -17.58 -18.87
C ARG A 235 6.13 -17.99 -18.08
N ALA A 236 6.18 -17.93 -16.74
CA ALA A 236 5.06 -18.25 -15.87
C ALA A 236 3.87 -17.29 -16.06
N TYR A 237 4.15 -15.99 -16.22
CA TYR A 237 3.12 -14.97 -16.46
C TYR A 237 2.43 -15.14 -17.80
N ARG A 238 3.18 -15.38 -18.88
CA ARG A 238 2.61 -15.67 -20.22
C ARG A 238 1.78 -16.94 -20.22
N ARG A 239 2.18 -17.96 -19.45
CA ARG A 239 1.42 -19.21 -19.32
C ARG A 239 0.12 -18.97 -18.54
N ALA A 240 0.14 -18.21 -17.45
CA ALA A 240 -1.04 -17.89 -16.65
C ALA A 240 -2.08 -17.05 -17.42
N ILE A 241 -1.65 -16.05 -18.20
CA ILE A 241 -2.53 -15.28 -19.08
C ILE A 241 -3.16 -16.19 -20.13
N ARG A 242 -2.37 -17.05 -20.78
CA ARG A 242 -2.88 -18.00 -21.78
C ARG A 242 -3.92 -18.94 -21.17
N ASP A 243 -3.63 -19.51 -19.99
CA ASP A 243 -4.52 -20.44 -19.31
C ASP A 243 -5.81 -19.76 -18.80
N PHE A 244 -5.75 -18.46 -18.51
CA PHE A 244 -6.92 -17.64 -18.19
C PHE A 244 -7.79 -17.38 -19.41
N LEU A 245 -7.17 -16.96 -20.54
CA LEU A 245 -7.89 -16.68 -21.79
C LEU A 245 -8.53 -17.92 -22.42
N HIS A 246 -8.04 -19.13 -22.11
CA HIS A 246 -8.65 -20.39 -22.56
C HIS A 246 -9.75 -20.92 -21.63
N ARG A 247 -10.06 -20.25 -20.50
CA ARG A 247 -11.11 -20.63 -19.55
C ARG A 247 -12.31 -19.68 -19.57
N VAL A 248 -12.27 -18.64 -20.37
CA VAL A 248 -13.35 -17.71 -20.68
C VAL A 248 -13.85 -18.02 -22.10
#